data_b0a418b4ca8470221a7c6b05c7c9c1c1
#
_entry.id   b0a418b4ca8470221a7c6b05c7c9c1c1
#
_cell.length_a   1.000
_cell.length_b   1.000
_cell.length_c   1.000
_cell.angle_alpha   90.00
_cell.angle_beta   90.00
_cell.angle_gamma   90.00
#
_symmetry.space_group_name_H-M   'P 1'
#
loop_
_entity.id
_entity.type
_entity.pdbx_description
1 polymer ?
#
loop_
_entity_poly.entity_id
_entity_poly.type
_entity_poly.pdbx_seq_one_letter_code
_entity_poly.pdbx_strand_id
1 'polypeptide(L)'
;MTRSPSTASWPRLLGSGVLFALFGTALAVAQAPVEAPAQAAPDASDGAPESPPADDEDPPMWVTAPLYEAAPSSHDGAFEQWALARYHNTPVFVAMGPEAWGLGIVRRGSTLRARLRSQGPGCDGHWFELEQGGYVCSTRGFRVRAQQQDQVGDEAEPPNFEALLPYRYGRVVSQDAFRYEDLPTQAQRDRLAAGVSMPGVAEKLVGDYFVTIDGEVEHEGHNYVRTVAGRYVDAEYIGDHARTELHGELLDDDTALPLAFVIDDETPSYRVSAEGLVAEGTAPKYSRFRPTGLVTRGEVTCVLTALGACIPRDSLRVVWAIDRPSGVPAGERWVHVNLSEQTLVAYEGDRALFATVITSGKAGYDTPEGTYRIQHKYLSIRMSGDDPVEGVYDVDEVPWTMYYHRGYALHGAYWHDGFGRVRSHGCTNIAPADARWLYRWTTPHVPRGWHGRREEGTWVHNTTGGTAPLGVIDVAPDPVSADPDTATASATGTSRSL
;
A
#
# COMPACT_ATOMS: atom_id res chain seq x y z
N MET A 1 -24.77 60.53 -33.73
CA MET A 1 -24.30 61.50 -32.71
C MET A 1 -23.37 60.73 -31.81
N THR A 2 -22.10 60.65 -32.17
CA THR A 2 -20.94 61.48 -31.75
C THR A 2 -20.85 61.58 -30.20
N ARG A 3 -19.89 60.97 -29.52
CA ARG A 3 -18.48 61.34 -29.41
C ARG A 3 -17.72 60.34 -28.51
N SER A 4 -16.56 59.92 -28.95
CA SER A 4 -15.35 59.58 -28.14
C SER A 4 -14.51 60.85 -27.97
N PRO A 5 -13.30 60.84 -27.40
CA PRO A 5 -12.66 60.11 -26.29
C PRO A 5 -11.97 61.06 -25.30
N SER A 6 -11.30 60.57 -24.24
CA SER A 6 -10.25 61.37 -23.58
C SER A 6 -9.17 60.47 -22.97
N THR A 7 -7.97 60.71 -23.47
CA THR A 7 -6.66 60.26 -22.99
C THR A 7 -6.15 61.15 -21.87
N ALA A 8 -5.43 60.62 -20.92
CA ALA A 8 -4.48 61.39 -20.13
C ALA A 8 -3.29 60.53 -19.68
N SER A 9 -2.16 61.12 -19.90
CA SER A 9 -0.79 60.71 -19.94
C SER A 9 -0.05 60.80 -18.60
N TRP A 10 1.08 60.12 -18.57
CA TRP A 10 2.15 60.07 -17.55
C TRP A 10 2.75 61.44 -17.13
N PRO A 11 3.55 61.46 -16.01
CA PRO A 11 4.96 61.73 -16.20
C PRO A 11 5.96 60.84 -15.43
N ARG A 12 7.11 60.65 -16.09
CA ARG A 12 8.39 60.18 -15.52
C ARG A 12 9.03 61.30 -14.68
N LEU A 13 9.75 60.92 -13.64
CA LEU A 13 10.84 61.74 -13.09
C LEU A 13 12.06 60.85 -12.80
N LEU A 14 13.16 61.30 -13.36
CA LEU A 14 14.55 60.89 -13.19
C LEU A 14 15.15 61.55 -11.94
N GLY A 15 16.13 60.88 -11.30
CA GLY A 15 17.04 61.61 -10.43
C GLY A 15 17.91 60.80 -9.52
N SER A 16 19.14 60.57 -9.97
CA SER A 16 20.43 60.67 -9.28
C SER A 16 20.80 59.70 -8.11
N GLY A 17 21.91 59.04 -8.35
CA GLY A 17 22.62 58.10 -7.53
C GLY A 17 23.37 58.74 -6.35
N VAL A 18 23.68 57.88 -5.40
CA VAL A 18 24.86 58.00 -4.51
C VAL A 18 25.43 56.60 -4.28
N LEU A 19 26.70 56.46 -4.55
CA LEU A 19 27.55 55.29 -4.34
C LEU A 19 27.99 55.28 -2.85
N PHE A 20 27.73 54.22 -2.12
CA PHE A 20 28.47 53.89 -0.88
C PHE A 20 28.83 52.42 -0.86
N ALA A 21 30.13 52.17 -0.94
CA ALA A 21 30.72 50.88 -0.66
C ALA A 21 30.94 50.75 0.84
N LEU A 22 30.43 49.68 1.45
CA LEU A 22 30.93 49.22 2.76
C LEU A 22 30.91 47.70 2.82
N PHE A 23 32.03 47.21 3.32
CA PHE A 23 32.34 45.84 3.65
C PHE A 23 31.24 45.17 4.50
N GLY A 24 30.85 43.95 4.10
CA GLY A 24 29.89 43.18 4.88
C GLY A 24 30.22 41.68 4.81
N THR A 25 30.49 41.15 5.93
CA THR A 25 30.70 39.74 6.28
C THR A 25 29.63 38.85 5.68
N ALA A 26 30.07 37.81 4.97
CA ALA A 26 29.23 36.73 4.50
C ALA A 26 28.73 35.89 5.70
N LEU A 27 27.49 36.09 6.08
CA LEU A 27 26.76 35.14 6.91
C LEU A 27 26.27 34.02 5.97
N ALA A 28 26.85 32.82 6.10
CA ALA A 28 26.33 31.61 5.48
C ALA A 28 24.97 31.30 6.15
N VAL A 29 23.89 31.67 5.48
CA VAL A 29 22.57 31.16 5.84
C VAL A 29 22.54 29.71 5.35
N ALA A 30 22.61 28.78 6.30
CA ALA A 30 22.30 27.37 6.03
C ALA A 30 20.85 27.32 5.52
N GLN A 31 20.70 26.98 4.25
CA GLN A 31 19.41 26.62 3.69
C GLN A 31 18.93 25.37 4.41
N ALA A 32 17.85 25.49 5.16
CA ALA A 32 17.10 24.35 5.65
C ALA A 32 16.66 23.50 4.47
N PRO A 33 16.66 22.17 4.59
CA PRO A 33 16.17 21.32 3.52
C PRO A 33 14.74 21.69 3.18
N VAL A 34 14.45 21.85 1.90
CA VAL A 34 13.10 22.10 1.40
C VAL A 34 12.27 20.87 1.79
N GLU A 35 11.34 21.05 2.73
CA GLU A 35 10.35 20.01 3.07
C GLU A 35 9.54 19.70 1.82
N ALA A 36 9.61 18.45 1.38
CA ALA A 36 8.70 17.95 0.35
C ALA A 36 7.25 18.20 0.83
N PRO A 37 6.34 18.60 -0.07
CA PRO A 37 4.96 18.84 0.32
C PRO A 37 4.37 17.55 0.89
N ALA A 38 3.99 17.60 2.15
CA ALA A 38 3.24 16.53 2.79
C ALA A 38 1.95 16.32 1.98
N GLN A 39 1.75 15.10 1.47
CA GLN A 39 0.43 14.72 1.00
C GLN A 39 -0.53 14.91 2.18
N ALA A 40 -1.45 15.85 2.06
CA ALA A 40 -2.45 16.10 3.06
C ALA A 40 -3.24 14.81 3.30
N ALA A 41 -3.37 14.42 4.55
CA ALA A 41 -4.36 13.41 4.90
C ALA A 41 -5.72 13.90 4.38
N PRO A 42 -6.47 13.09 3.65
CA PRO A 42 -7.73 13.55 3.07
C PRO A 42 -8.67 14.02 4.18
N ASP A 43 -9.20 15.22 4.00
CA ASP A 43 -10.27 15.75 4.84
C ASP A 43 -11.46 14.78 4.81
N ALA A 44 -11.95 14.45 5.99
CA ALA A 44 -13.06 13.53 6.17
C ALA A 44 -14.38 14.26 5.86
N SER A 45 -14.71 14.45 4.59
CA SER A 45 -16.03 14.90 4.21
C SER A 45 -16.55 14.16 2.98
N ASP A 46 -17.64 13.47 3.24
CA ASP A 46 -18.77 13.06 2.41
C ASP A 46 -18.71 11.89 1.42
N GLY A 47 -19.69 11.01 1.62
CA GLY A 47 -20.58 10.33 0.69
C GLY A 47 -20.35 8.85 0.39
N ALA A 48 -21.19 8.03 0.94
CA ALA A 48 -21.36 6.57 0.82
C ALA A 48 -21.88 6.08 -0.55
N PRO A 49 -22.21 4.81 -0.74
CA PRO A 49 -21.71 3.46 -0.42
C PRO A 49 -21.46 2.55 -1.68
N GLU A 50 -21.17 1.35 -1.67
CA GLU A 50 -21.45 -0.06 -1.39
C GLU A 50 -20.73 -1.14 -2.24
N SER A 51 -20.91 -2.38 -1.90
CA SER A 51 -20.24 -3.67 -2.06
C SER A 51 -20.29 -4.41 -3.38
N PRO A 52 -19.54 -5.48 -3.49
CA PRO A 52 -19.83 -6.65 -4.32
C PRO A 52 -19.21 -8.02 -4.00
N PRO A 53 -19.43 -9.08 -4.85
CA PRO A 53 -19.22 -10.45 -4.46
C PRO A 53 -17.80 -10.97 -4.63
N ALA A 54 -17.53 -12.06 -3.88
CA ALA A 54 -16.28 -12.74 -3.71
C ALA A 54 -15.92 -13.68 -4.88
N ASP A 55 -14.61 -13.82 -5.15
CA ASP A 55 -14.07 -15.01 -5.78
C ASP A 55 -13.72 -16.01 -4.67
N ASP A 56 -14.36 -17.19 -4.73
CA ASP A 56 -14.21 -18.29 -3.77
C ASP A 56 -12.95 -19.12 -4.11
N GLU A 57 -11.79 -18.67 -3.64
CA GLU A 57 -10.69 -19.60 -3.36
C GLU A 57 -10.24 -19.39 -1.91
N ASP A 58 -10.24 -20.46 -1.12
CA ASP A 58 -9.72 -20.44 0.25
C ASP A 58 -8.28 -19.90 0.26
N PRO A 59 -8.01 -18.81 0.98
CA PRO A 59 -6.66 -18.28 1.04
C PRO A 59 -5.74 -19.31 1.71
N PRO A 60 -4.48 -19.42 1.24
CA PRO A 60 -3.51 -20.35 1.85
C PRO A 60 -3.39 -20.11 3.36
N MET A 61 -3.09 -21.15 4.12
CA MET A 61 -3.11 -21.17 5.61
C MET A 61 -2.36 -20.04 6.30
N TRP A 62 -1.42 -19.38 5.62
CA TRP A 62 -0.68 -18.23 6.13
C TRP A 62 -1.49 -16.92 6.26
N VAL A 63 -2.72 -16.87 5.74
CA VAL A 63 -3.59 -15.68 5.78
C VAL A 63 -4.36 -15.57 7.11
N THR A 64 -4.25 -16.53 8.01
CA THR A 64 -5.09 -16.65 9.20
C THR A 64 -4.49 -16.03 10.48
N ALA A 65 -3.86 -14.85 10.41
CA ALA A 65 -3.64 -14.10 11.66
C ALA A 65 -5.01 -13.77 12.28
N PRO A 66 -5.27 -14.15 13.54
CA PRO A 66 -6.58 -13.95 14.15
C PRO A 66 -6.95 -12.47 14.18
N LEU A 67 -8.21 -12.17 13.88
CA LEU A 67 -8.75 -10.83 14.11
C LEU A 67 -8.66 -10.54 15.61
N TYR A 68 -8.16 -9.36 15.96
CA TYR A 68 -8.17 -8.93 17.35
C TYR A 68 -9.60 -8.69 17.80
N GLU A 69 -10.03 -9.45 18.81
CA GLU A 69 -11.23 -9.15 19.58
C GLU A 69 -10.80 -8.28 20.76
N ALA A 70 -11.29 -7.04 20.80
CA ALA A 70 -11.04 -6.17 21.94
C ALA A 70 -11.57 -6.85 23.22
N ALA A 71 -10.76 -6.88 24.28
CA ALA A 71 -11.21 -7.37 25.57
C ALA A 71 -12.43 -6.56 26.03
N PRO A 72 -13.49 -7.20 26.55
CA PRO A 72 -14.66 -6.49 27.04
C PRO A 72 -14.25 -5.49 28.13
N SER A 73 -14.80 -4.27 28.06
CA SER A 73 -14.51 -3.26 29.06
C SER A 73 -15.03 -3.71 30.43
N SER A 74 -14.23 -3.55 31.49
CA SER A 74 -14.51 -3.99 32.85
C SER A 74 -15.58 -3.15 33.59
N HIS A 75 -16.43 -2.41 32.88
CA HIS A 75 -17.42 -1.52 33.48
C HIS A 75 -18.78 -2.18 33.60
N ASP A 76 -19.43 -1.99 34.75
CA ASP A 76 -20.73 -2.53 35.09
C ASP A 76 -21.84 -2.14 34.10
N GLY A 77 -22.57 -3.14 33.61
CA GLY A 77 -23.72 -3.01 32.72
C GLY A 77 -23.54 -3.67 31.34
N ALA A 78 -24.60 -4.38 30.92
CA ALA A 78 -24.60 -5.08 29.65
C ALA A 78 -24.68 -4.08 28.46
N PHE A 79 -24.04 -4.45 27.33
CA PHE A 79 -24.17 -3.74 26.06
C PHE A 79 -25.46 -4.21 25.37
N GLU A 80 -26.59 -3.64 25.77
CA GLU A 80 -27.91 -4.09 25.31
C GLU A 80 -28.44 -3.32 24.10
N GLN A 81 -27.73 -2.26 23.69
CA GLN A 81 -28.14 -1.41 22.60
C GLN A 81 -27.28 -1.60 21.37
N TRP A 82 -27.80 -1.14 20.24
CA TRP A 82 -27.13 -1.22 18.95
C TRP A 82 -26.94 0.17 18.36
N ALA A 83 -25.70 0.52 18.05
CA ALA A 83 -25.32 1.77 17.41
C ALA A 83 -25.07 1.53 15.93
N LEU A 84 -25.94 2.05 15.07
CA LEU A 84 -25.79 2.03 13.60
C LEU A 84 -25.07 3.29 13.12
N ALA A 85 -23.96 3.13 12.43
CA ALA A 85 -23.24 4.23 11.80
C ALA A 85 -23.98 4.73 10.54
N ARG A 86 -24.11 6.05 10.40
CA ARG A 86 -24.92 6.69 9.35
C ARG A 86 -24.11 7.47 8.32
N TYR A 87 -22.87 7.81 8.62
CA TYR A 87 -21.97 8.52 7.71
C TYR A 87 -20.90 7.59 7.15
N HIS A 88 -20.39 7.92 5.99
CA HIS A 88 -19.31 7.17 5.36
C HIS A 88 -18.15 6.96 6.34
N ASN A 89 -17.74 7.99 7.06
CA ASN A 89 -16.80 7.92 8.17
C ASN A 89 -17.45 8.46 9.45
N THR A 90 -17.96 7.57 10.28
CA THR A 90 -18.61 7.95 11.54
C THR A 90 -17.57 7.85 12.67
N PRO A 91 -17.27 8.94 13.40
CA PRO A 91 -16.19 8.97 14.37
C PRO A 91 -16.52 8.22 15.66
N VAL A 92 -15.52 7.51 16.19
CA VAL A 92 -15.48 6.96 17.54
C VAL A 92 -14.47 7.76 18.33
N PHE A 93 -14.80 8.17 19.57
CA PHE A 93 -13.98 9.05 20.40
C PHE A 93 -13.29 8.30 21.53
N VAL A 94 -12.12 8.79 21.96
CA VAL A 94 -11.37 8.20 23.08
C VAL A 94 -12.06 8.44 24.43
N ALA A 95 -12.83 9.51 24.56
CA ALA A 95 -13.54 9.91 25.75
C ALA A 95 -14.84 10.65 25.40
N MET A 96 -15.67 10.89 26.40
CA MET A 96 -16.84 11.76 26.27
C MET A 96 -16.42 13.22 26.49
N GLY A 97 -16.82 14.12 25.61
CA GLY A 97 -16.55 15.56 25.75
C GLY A 97 -16.38 16.28 24.42
N PRO A 98 -16.39 17.64 24.44
CA PRO A 98 -16.23 18.46 23.24
C PRO A 98 -14.83 18.42 22.66
N GLU A 99 -13.83 18.27 23.50
CA GLU A 99 -12.40 18.19 23.16
C GLU A 99 -11.92 16.76 22.88
N ALA A 100 -12.83 15.77 22.90
CA ALA A 100 -12.44 14.38 22.67
C ALA A 100 -11.97 14.16 21.23
N TRP A 101 -10.73 13.69 21.11
CA TRP A 101 -10.17 13.36 19.81
C TRP A 101 -10.65 11.99 19.31
N GLY A 102 -10.62 11.80 17.99
CA GLY A 102 -11.09 10.57 17.35
C GLY A 102 -10.15 9.41 17.61
N LEU A 103 -10.67 8.34 18.24
CA LEU A 103 -9.99 7.07 18.43
C LEU A 103 -10.02 6.23 17.15
N GLY A 104 -11.08 6.38 16.35
CA GLY A 104 -11.24 5.63 15.11
C GLY A 104 -12.49 6.06 14.35
N ILE A 105 -12.79 5.29 13.32
CA ILE A 105 -13.96 5.49 12.47
C ILE A 105 -14.69 4.16 12.22
N VAL A 106 -15.98 4.28 11.97
CA VAL A 106 -16.88 3.19 11.58
C VAL A 106 -17.56 3.58 10.27
N ARG A 107 -17.67 2.65 9.35
CA ARG A 107 -18.38 2.87 8.08
C ARG A 107 -19.87 2.89 8.26
N ARG A 108 -20.56 3.67 7.42
CA ARG A 108 -22.01 3.66 7.27
C ARG A 108 -22.52 2.21 7.13
N GLY A 109 -23.66 1.92 7.75
CA GLY A 109 -24.25 0.59 7.74
C GLY A 109 -23.71 -0.35 8.82
N SER A 110 -22.50 -0.14 9.34
CA SER A 110 -21.96 -0.97 10.42
C SER A 110 -22.76 -0.79 11.71
N THR A 111 -23.08 -1.91 12.37
CA THR A 111 -23.84 -1.96 13.61
C THR A 111 -23.00 -2.53 14.73
N LEU A 112 -22.87 -1.79 15.83
CA LEU A 112 -22.01 -2.13 16.97
C LEU A 112 -22.83 -2.21 18.27
N ARG A 113 -22.41 -3.10 19.17
CA ARG A 113 -23.00 -3.19 20.51
C ARG A 113 -22.56 -1.98 21.35
N ALA A 114 -23.54 -1.39 22.04
CA ALA A 114 -23.34 -0.19 22.82
C ALA A 114 -24.13 -0.19 24.13
N ARG A 115 -23.67 0.60 25.09
CA ARG A 115 -24.43 0.88 26.32
C ARG A 115 -24.50 2.38 26.57
N LEU A 116 -25.63 2.82 27.11
CA LEU A 116 -25.87 4.23 27.48
C LEU A 116 -24.90 4.63 28.60
N ARG A 117 -24.28 5.80 28.45
CA ARG A 117 -23.47 6.41 29.51
C ARG A 117 -24.18 7.63 30.12
N SER A 118 -24.26 8.74 29.41
CA SER A 118 -24.88 9.95 29.95
C SER A 118 -25.23 10.94 28.84
N GLN A 119 -26.01 11.94 29.19
CA GLN A 119 -25.96 13.23 28.52
C GLN A 119 -24.70 13.96 29.02
N GLY A 120 -24.04 14.68 28.14
CA GLY A 120 -22.82 15.38 28.54
C GLY A 120 -22.30 16.32 27.46
N PRO A 121 -21.32 17.17 27.80
CA PRO A 121 -20.78 18.16 26.89
C PRO A 121 -20.24 17.48 25.61
N GLY A 122 -20.38 18.17 24.49
CA GLY A 122 -19.90 17.66 23.19
C GLY A 122 -20.83 16.69 22.48
N CYS A 123 -22.02 16.39 23.05
CA CYS A 123 -23.06 15.60 22.42
C CYS A 123 -24.45 16.17 22.78
N ASP A 124 -25.16 16.67 21.78
CA ASP A 124 -26.51 17.22 21.96
C ASP A 124 -27.56 16.13 22.25
N GLY A 125 -27.18 14.85 22.13
CA GLY A 125 -27.95 13.69 22.50
C GLY A 125 -27.35 12.97 23.69
N HIS A 126 -27.06 11.68 23.50
CA HIS A 126 -26.48 10.82 24.53
C HIS A 126 -25.16 10.22 24.06
N TRP A 127 -24.22 10.12 24.99
CA TRP A 127 -23.00 9.35 24.84
C TRP A 127 -23.27 7.87 25.10
N PHE A 128 -22.71 7.02 24.28
CA PHE A 128 -22.71 5.58 24.40
C PHE A 128 -21.28 5.07 24.35
N GLU A 129 -20.99 4.07 25.15
CA GLU A 129 -19.74 3.31 25.08
C GLU A 129 -19.95 2.08 24.19
N LEU A 130 -18.99 1.82 23.32
CA LEU A 130 -18.98 0.63 22.48
C LEU A 130 -18.36 -0.58 23.20
N GLU A 131 -18.85 -1.78 22.92
CA GLU A 131 -18.31 -3.03 23.48
C GLU A 131 -16.83 -3.24 23.12
N GLN A 132 -16.41 -2.75 21.93
CA GLN A 132 -15.02 -2.80 21.46
C GLN A 132 -14.16 -1.63 22.01
N GLY A 133 -14.69 -0.85 22.90
CA GLY A 133 -14.06 0.36 23.45
C GLY A 133 -14.42 1.63 22.69
N GLY A 134 -14.10 2.77 23.30
CA GLY A 134 -14.42 4.09 22.74
C GLY A 134 -15.87 4.52 22.96
N TYR A 135 -16.13 5.78 22.60
CA TYR A 135 -17.41 6.44 22.84
C TYR A 135 -17.98 7.01 21.56
N VAL A 136 -19.31 6.95 21.44
CA VAL A 136 -20.06 7.49 20.30
C VAL A 136 -21.20 8.37 20.77
N CYS A 137 -21.54 9.36 19.95
CA CYS A 137 -22.62 10.28 20.24
C CYS A 137 -23.80 10.06 19.30
N SER A 138 -25.01 9.96 19.84
CA SER A 138 -26.21 9.70 19.04
C SER A 138 -26.60 10.83 18.06
N THR A 139 -26.03 12.01 18.20
CA THR A 139 -26.21 13.13 17.26
C THR A 139 -25.01 13.38 16.34
N ARG A 140 -23.93 12.58 16.49
CA ARG A 140 -22.73 12.65 15.64
C ARG A 140 -22.57 11.39 14.79
N GLY A 141 -23.58 11.09 13.98
CA GLY A 141 -23.55 10.03 12.99
C GLY A 141 -23.95 8.64 13.45
N PHE A 142 -24.35 8.44 14.70
CA PHE A 142 -24.89 7.17 15.15
C PHE A 142 -26.40 7.25 15.44
N ARG A 143 -27.12 6.19 15.05
CA ARG A 143 -28.50 5.92 15.49
C ARG A 143 -28.47 4.77 16.48
N VAL A 144 -28.89 4.98 17.73
CA VAL A 144 -28.87 3.93 18.75
C VAL A 144 -30.28 3.44 19.05
N ARG A 145 -30.46 2.12 19.16
CA ARG A 145 -31.72 1.45 19.44
C ARG A 145 -31.51 0.19 20.31
N ALA A 146 -32.59 -0.26 20.96
CA ALA A 146 -32.56 -1.48 21.77
C ALA A 146 -32.45 -2.76 20.94
N GLN A 147 -32.87 -2.73 19.67
CA GLN A 147 -32.78 -3.89 18.77
C GLN A 147 -31.80 -3.59 17.66
N GLN A 148 -31.12 -4.62 17.16
CA GLN A 148 -30.31 -4.53 15.97
C GLN A 148 -31.20 -4.06 14.81
N GLN A 149 -30.73 -3.07 14.09
CA GLN A 149 -31.45 -2.57 12.93
C GLN A 149 -30.89 -3.29 11.71
N ASP A 150 -31.79 -3.85 10.92
CA ASP A 150 -31.43 -4.29 9.57
C ASP A 150 -31.12 -3.04 8.73
N GLN A 151 -30.21 -3.19 7.79
CA GLN A 151 -29.95 -2.15 6.81
C GLN A 151 -31.24 -1.87 6.06
N VAL A 152 -31.66 -0.61 6.00
CA VAL A 152 -32.91 -0.20 5.36
C VAL A 152 -32.59 0.51 4.06
N GLY A 153 -32.87 -0.14 2.93
CA GLY A 153 -32.77 0.43 1.59
C GLY A 153 -31.43 0.18 0.89
N ASP A 154 -31.10 1.03 -0.06
CA ASP A 154 -29.84 1.06 -0.84
C ASP A 154 -28.61 1.41 -0.01
N GLU A 155 -28.60 1.07 1.27
CA GLU A 155 -27.42 1.28 2.11
C GLU A 155 -26.35 0.24 1.77
N ALA A 156 -25.15 0.75 1.66
CA ALA A 156 -23.90 0.06 1.39
C ALA A 156 -23.64 -1.17 2.26
N GLU A 157 -23.25 -2.28 1.67
CA GLU A 157 -22.68 -3.36 2.45
C GLU A 157 -21.36 -2.90 3.09
N PRO A 158 -21.13 -3.20 4.36
CA PRO A 158 -19.85 -2.88 4.98
C PRO A 158 -18.73 -3.67 4.28
N PRO A 159 -17.49 -3.13 4.29
CA PRO A 159 -16.35 -3.79 3.66
C PRO A 159 -16.16 -5.21 4.19
N ASN A 160 -15.81 -6.13 3.30
CA ASN A 160 -15.55 -7.51 3.67
C ASN A 160 -14.17 -7.67 4.31
N PHE A 161 -14.12 -7.83 5.62
CA PHE A 161 -12.88 -8.04 6.37
C PHE A 161 -12.20 -9.39 6.09
N GLU A 162 -12.97 -10.36 5.60
CA GLU A 162 -12.45 -11.71 5.35
C GLU A 162 -11.95 -11.88 3.91
N ALA A 163 -12.37 -11.03 2.99
CA ALA A 163 -11.90 -11.05 1.62
C ALA A 163 -10.43 -10.59 1.49
N LEU A 164 -9.79 -10.98 0.42
CA LEU A 164 -8.44 -10.51 0.06
C LEU A 164 -8.43 -8.99 -0.14
N LEU A 165 -9.43 -8.49 -0.85
CA LEU A 165 -9.71 -7.09 -1.06
C LEU A 165 -11.07 -6.77 -0.43
N PRO A 166 -11.18 -5.68 0.37
CA PRO A 166 -12.41 -5.37 1.11
C PRO A 166 -13.60 -5.00 0.21
N TYR A 167 -13.34 -4.66 -1.05
CA TYR A 167 -14.35 -4.31 -2.07
C TYR A 167 -14.00 -4.93 -3.43
N ARG A 168 -14.91 -4.85 -4.40
CA ARG A 168 -14.55 -5.01 -5.83
C ARG A 168 -13.88 -3.74 -6.33
N TYR A 169 -12.93 -3.88 -7.23
CA TYR A 169 -12.20 -2.76 -7.80
C TYR A 169 -12.15 -2.86 -9.31
N GLY A 170 -12.17 -1.71 -9.97
CA GLY A 170 -12.00 -1.60 -11.40
C GLY A 170 -11.05 -0.47 -11.75
N ARG A 171 -10.42 -0.57 -12.90
CA ARG A 171 -9.58 0.48 -13.47
C ARG A 171 -10.39 1.25 -14.50
N VAL A 172 -10.31 2.58 -14.49
CA VAL A 172 -10.83 3.40 -15.58
C VAL A 172 -9.90 3.26 -16.78
N VAL A 173 -10.45 2.76 -17.90
CA VAL A 173 -9.67 2.43 -19.11
C VAL A 173 -9.85 3.42 -20.25
N SER A 174 -10.61 4.50 -20.06
CA SER A 174 -10.87 5.52 -21.06
C SER A 174 -10.64 6.92 -20.51
N GLN A 175 -10.03 7.78 -21.32
CA GLN A 175 -9.89 9.22 -21.02
C GLN A 175 -11.17 10.02 -21.30
N ASP A 176 -12.21 9.39 -21.85
CA ASP A 176 -13.53 9.97 -22.05
C ASP A 176 -14.51 9.64 -20.92
N ALA A 177 -14.02 8.94 -19.89
CA ALA A 177 -14.80 8.63 -18.72
C ALA A 177 -15.08 9.87 -17.86
N PHE A 178 -16.28 9.90 -17.30
CA PHE A 178 -16.68 10.88 -16.30
C PHE A 178 -17.13 10.14 -15.03
N ARG A 179 -16.86 10.76 -13.88
CA ARG A 179 -17.44 10.39 -12.59
C ARG A 179 -18.56 11.36 -12.28
N TYR A 180 -19.77 10.88 -12.20
CA TYR A 180 -20.98 11.66 -11.94
C TYR A 180 -21.32 11.64 -10.46
N GLU A 181 -21.76 12.79 -9.92
CA GLU A 181 -22.27 12.86 -8.53
C GLU A 181 -23.61 12.14 -8.40
N ASP A 182 -24.48 12.26 -9.41
CA ASP A 182 -25.77 11.55 -9.54
C ASP A 182 -25.88 10.95 -10.94
N LEU A 183 -26.81 10.02 -11.16
CA LEU A 183 -27.09 9.44 -12.48
C LEU A 183 -27.39 10.56 -13.49
N PRO A 184 -26.59 10.70 -14.57
CA PRO A 184 -26.73 11.83 -15.49
C PRO A 184 -27.92 11.65 -16.42
N THR A 185 -28.63 12.75 -16.68
CA THR A 185 -29.63 12.79 -17.74
C THR A 185 -28.96 12.82 -19.14
N GLN A 186 -29.67 12.39 -20.18
CA GLN A 186 -29.15 12.44 -21.56
C GLN A 186 -28.71 13.84 -21.94
N ALA A 187 -29.44 14.89 -21.54
CA ALA A 187 -29.05 16.28 -21.80
C ALA A 187 -27.71 16.68 -21.12
N GLN A 188 -27.41 16.14 -19.94
CA GLN A 188 -26.11 16.35 -19.29
C GLN A 188 -25.00 15.61 -20.01
N ARG A 189 -25.23 14.38 -20.43
CA ARG A 189 -24.29 13.60 -21.26
C ARG A 189 -23.95 14.31 -22.55
N ASP A 190 -24.96 14.80 -23.29
CA ASP A 190 -24.77 15.54 -24.56
C ASP A 190 -23.92 16.80 -24.35
N ARG A 191 -24.12 17.52 -23.28
CA ARG A 191 -23.30 18.71 -22.92
C ARG A 191 -21.87 18.36 -22.59
N LEU A 192 -21.64 17.30 -21.84
CA LEU A 192 -20.28 16.81 -21.50
C LEU A 192 -19.56 16.33 -22.77
N ALA A 193 -20.24 15.59 -23.64
CA ALA A 193 -19.71 15.18 -24.95
C ALA A 193 -19.37 16.36 -25.87
N ALA A 194 -20.11 17.46 -25.75
CA ALA A 194 -19.80 18.72 -26.43
C ALA A 194 -18.67 19.53 -25.75
N GLY A 195 -18.02 18.99 -24.73
CA GLY A 195 -16.90 19.64 -24.03
C GLY A 195 -17.30 20.70 -22.99
N VAL A 196 -18.58 20.73 -22.59
CA VAL A 196 -19.06 21.69 -21.58
C VAL A 196 -18.74 21.12 -20.18
N SER A 197 -17.84 21.78 -19.46
CA SER A 197 -17.55 21.44 -18.07
C SER A 197 -18.77 21.68 -17.17
N MET A 198 -19.08 20.73 -16.30
CA MET A 198 -20.23 20.77 -15.39
C MET A 198 -19.78 20.46 -13.94
N PRO A 199 -19.04 21.37 -13.27
CA PRO A 199 -18.60 21.18 -11.90
C PRO A 199 -19.78 20.90 -10.95
N GLY A 200 -19.62 19.93 -10.02
CA GLY A 200 -20.69 19.49 -9.11
C GLY A 200 -21.75 18.58 -9.77
N VAL A 201 -21.60 18.24 -11.05
CA VAL A 201 -22.41 17.23 -11.75
C VAL A 201 -21.55 16.09 -12.24
N ALA A 202 -20.40 16.39 -12.87
CA ALA A 202 -19.48 15.41 -13.37
C ALA A 202 -18.04 15.92 -13.32
N GLU A 203 -17.12 15.01 -13.08
CA GLU A 203 -15.67 15.17 -13.13
C GLU A 203 -15.10 14.31 -14.25
N LYS A 204 -14.29 14.88 -15.14
CA LYS A 204 -13.62 14.10 -16.18
C LYS A 204 -12.43 13.35 -15.60
N LEU A 205 -12.36 12.03 -15.83
CA LEU A 205 -11.32 11.16 -15.29
C LEU A 205 -10.14 11.08 -16.26
N VAL A 206 -9.14 11.96 -16.07
CA VAL A 206 -7.92 11.98 -16.89
C VAL A 206 -6.73 11.66 -16.01
N GLY A 207 -6.15 10.47 -16.18
CA GLY A 207 -5.05 9.97 -15.36
C GLY A 207 -5.25 8.52 -14.94
N ASP A 208 -4.57 8.12 -13.87
CA ASP A 208 -4.71 6.78 -13.30
C ASP A 208 -5.82 6.76 -12.23
N TYR A 209 -7.01 6.36 -12.65
CA TYR A 209 -8.17 6.24 -11.78
C TYR A 209 -8.53 4.78 -11.54
N PHE A 210 -8.70 4.45 -10.26
CA PHE A 210 -9.18 3.15 -9.80
C PHE A 210 -10.38 3.37 -8.89
N VAL A 211 -11.47 2.68 -9.19
CA VAL A 211 -12.75 2.86 -8.50
C VAL A 211 -13.16 1.59 -7.77
N THR A 212 -13.82 1.76 -6.65
CA THR A 212 -14.53 0.67 -6.00
C THR A 212 -15.88 0.45 -6.66
N ILE A 213 -16.28 -0.81 -6.83
CA ILE A 213 -17.52 -1.19 -7.49
C ILE A 213 -18.49 -1.71 -6.44
N ASP A 214 -19.56 -0.99 -6.25
CA ASP A 214 -20.63 -1.31 -5.34
C ASP A 214 -21.79 -2.04 -6.01
N GLY A 215 -22.13 -1.64 -7.21
CA GLY A 215 -23.20 -2.23 -7.98
C GLY A 215 -23.26 -1.65 -9.37
N GLU A 216 -24.20 -2.17 -10.15
CA GLU A 216 -24.46 -1.70 -11.49
C GLU A 216 -25.90 -1.20 -11.57
N VAL A 217 -26.11 -0.08 -12.27
CA VAL A 217 -27.40 0.56 -12.44
C VAL A 217 -27.62 0.89 -13.90
N GLU A 218 -28.78 0.50 -14.45
CA GLU A 218 -29.23 0.95 -15.76
C GLU A 218 -30.04 2.24 -15.61
N HIS A 219 -29.67 3.29 -16.36
CA HIS A 219 -30.36 4.56 -16.38
C HIS A 219 -30.36 5.17 -17.78
N GLU A 220 -31.53 5.55 -18.27
CA GLU A 220 -31.71 6.14 -19.62
C GLU A 220 -31.03 5.35 -20.76
N GLY A 221 -31.01 3.99 -20.64
CA GLY A 221 -30.42 3.11 -21.65
C GLY A 221 -28.91 2.96 -21.59
N HIS A 222 -28.26 3.43 -20.51
CA HIS A 222 -26.84 3.27 -20.23
C HIS A 222 -26.63 2.49 -18.93
N ASN A 223 -25.54 1.71 -18.89
CA ASN A 223 -25.12 0.99 -17.69
C ASN A 223 -24.04 1.78 -16.95
N TYR A 224 -24.22 1.95 -15.65
CA TYR A 224 -23.28 2.62 -14.77
C TYR A 224 -22.81 1.70 -13.66
N VAL A 225 -21.55 1.80 -13.32
CA VAL A 225 -21.01 1.31 -12.05
C VAL A 225 -21.29 2.36 -10.98
N ARG A 226 -21.91 1.96 -9.88
CA ARG A 226 -21.97 2.77 -8.66
C ARG A 226 -20.72 2.52 -7.84
N THR A 227 -20.02 3.57 -7.43
CA THR A 227 -18.84 3.48 -6.58
C THR A 227 -19.23 3.45 -5.10
N VAL A 228 -18.33 2.96 -4.23
CA VAL A 228 -18.53 2.99 -2.76
C VAL A 228 -18.71 4.43 -2.23
N ALA A 229 -18.21 5.43 -2.92
CA ALA A 229 -18.46 6.83 -2.62
C ALA A 229 -19.84 7.33 -3.09
N GLY A 230 -20.69 6.46 -3.66
CA GLY A 230 -22.04 6.80 -4.13
C GLY A 230 -22.07 7.53 -5.47
N ARG A 231 -20.94 7.60 -6.17
CA ARG A 231 -20.80 8.22 -7.49
C ARG A 231 -20.97 7.19 -8.59
N TYR A 232 -21.13 7.64 -9.81
CA TYR A 232 -21.40 6.78 -10.96
C TYR A 232 -20.36 6.98 -12.05
N VAL A 233 -19.96 5.88 -12.69
CA VAL A 233 -19.08 5.89 -13.87
C VAL A 233 -19.71 4.97 -14.91
N ASP A 234 -19.64 5.35 -16.20
CA ASP A 234 -20.14 4.47 -17.27
C ASP A 234 -19.42 3.11 -17.21
N ALA A 235 -20.19 2.02 -17.14
CA ALA A 235 -19.66 0.68 -16.95
C ALA A 235 -18.72 0.24 -18.09
N GLU A 236 -18.95 0.74 -19.31
CA GLU A 236 -18.09 0.46 -20.47
C GLU A 236 -16.66 0.98 -20.33
N TYR A 237 -16.42 1.95 -19.44
CA TYR A 237 -15.09 2.53 -19.18
C TYR A 237 -14.37 1.90 -17.99
N ILE A 238 -14.96 0.87 -17.38
CA ILE A 238 -14.37 0.15 -16.27
C ILE A 238 -13.83 -1.19 -16.74
N GLY A 239 -12.52 -1.37 -16.63
CA GLY A 239 -11.82 -2.63 -16.90
C GLY A 239 -11.30 -3.27 -15.63
N ASP A 240 -10.75 -4.47 -15.78
CA ASP A 240 -10.12 -5.21 -14.68
C ASP A 240 -8.89 -4.46 -14.15
N HIS A 241 -8.64 -4.59 -12.87
CA HIS A 241 -7.38 -4.19 -12.26
C HIS A 241 -6.30 -5.28 -12.44
N ALA A 242 -5.04 -4.93 -12.23
CA ALA A 242 -3.96 -5.90 -12.26
C ALA A 242 -4.16 -6.97 -11.18
N ARG A 243 -3.80 -8.21 -11.51
CA ARG A 243 -3.73 -9.31 -10.53
C ARG A 243 -2.27 -9.65 -10.27
N THR A 244 -1.94 -10.03 -9.05
CA THR A 244 -0.62 -10.50 -8.69
C THR A 244 -0.73 -11.86 -8.02
N GLU A 245 0.21 -12.75 -8.35
CA GLU A 245 0.41 -14.03 -7.66
C GLU A 245 1.45 -13.91 -6.53
N LEU A 246 1.98 -12.70 -6.31
CA LEU A 246 2.93 -12.48 -5.23
C LEU A 246 2.27 -12.75 -3.87
N HIS A 247 2.90 -13.63 -3.14
CA HIS A 247 2.72 -13.79 -1.71
C HIS A 247 4.07 -13.95 -1.04
N GLY A 248 4.22 -13.42 0.17
CA GLY A 248 5.42 -13.54 0.97
C GLY A 248 5.59 -14.93 1.57
N GLU A 249 6.62 -15.08 2.40
CA GLU A 249 6.98 -16.32 3.07
C GLU A 249 6.89 -16.15 4.58
N LEU A 250 6.19 -17.06 5.25
CA LEU A 250 6.30 -17.23 6.70
C LEU A 250 7.64 -17.89 7.02
N LEU A 251 8.36 -17.29 7.95
CA LEU A 251 9.68 -17.74 8.34
C LEU A 251 9.58 -18.59 9.61
N ASP A 252 10.20 -19.75 9.55
CA ASP A 252 10.33 -20.70 10.66
C ASP A 252 11.77 -21.25 10.74
N ASP A 253 11.99 -22.32 11.48
CA ASP A 253 13.30 -22.91 11.64
C ASP A 253 13.85 -23.54 10.35
N ASP A 254 12.96 -23.96 9.44
CA ASP A 254 13.30 -24.53 8.13
C ASP A 254 13.45 -23.46 7.04
N THR A 255 12.73 -22.36 7.19
CA THR A 255 12.71 -21.23 6.24
C THR A 255 13.37 -19.99 6.84
N ALA A 256 14.70 -19.94 6.81
CA ALA A 256 15.47 -18.83 7.35
C ALA A 256 15.99 -17.88 6.28
N LEU A 257 16.25 -16.62 6.67
CA LEU A 257 16.92 -15.63 5.83
C LEU A 257 18.43 -15.95 5.68
N PRO A 258 19.08 -15.60 4.56
CA PRO A 258 18.52 -14.83 3.44
C PRO A 258 17.60 -15.64 2.52
N LEU A 259 16.63 -14.95 1.89
CA LEU A 259 15.69 -15.51 0.93
C LEU A 259 15.67 -14.64 -0.34
N ALA A 260 15.80 -15.24 -1.52
CA ALA A 260 15.76 -14.53 -2.79
C ALA A 260 14.42 -14.73 -3.48
N PHE A 261 13.84 -13.64 -4.02
CA PHE A 261 12.62 -13.63 -4.83
C PHE A 261 12.96 -13.27 -6.27
N VAL A 262 12.46 -14.02 -7.23
CA VAL A 262 12.50 -13.68 -8.66
C VAL A 262 11.46 -12.59 -8.92
N ILE A 263 11.85 -11.49 -9.58
CA ILE A 263 10.93 -10.34 -9.79
C ILE A 263 10.54 -10.09 -11.24
N ASP A 264 11.18 -10.76 -12.18
CA ASP A 264 10.90 -10.61 -13.61
C ASP A 264 10.24 -11.85 -14.17
N ASP A 265 9.37 -11.62 -15.15
CA ASP A 265 8.79 -12.69 -15.96
C ASP A 265 9.89 -13.34 -16.81
N GLU A 266 9.76 -14.63 -17.09
CA GLU A 266 10.67 -15.40 -17.96
C GLU A 266 12.16 -15.25 -17.55
N THR A 267 12.48 -15.13 -16.27
CA THR A 267 13.86 -15.02 -15.76
C THR A 267 14.66 -16.26 -16.15
N PRO A 268 15.78 -16.12 -16.89
CA PRO A 268 16.56 -17.28 -17.29
C PRO A 268 17.22 -17.97 -16.10
N SER A 269 17.25 -19.29 -16.14
CA SER A 269 17.97 -20.14 -15.20
C SER A 269 19.13 -20.83 -15.92
N TYR A 270 20.31 -20.76 -15.34
CA TYR A 270 21.52 -21.30 -15.93
C TYR A 270 22.15 -22.37 -15.06
N ARG A 271 22.82 -23.32 -15.69
CA ARG A 271 23.82 -24.15 -15.05
C ARG A 271 25.21 -23.51 -15.25
N VAL A 272 26.00 -23.48 -14.20
CA VAL A 272 27.39 -23.00 -14.28
C VAL A 272 28.27 -24.13 -14.82
N SER A 273 29.04 -23.87 -15.88
CA SER A 273 30.01 -24.79 -16.44
C SER A 273 31.41 -24.16 -16.51
N ALA A 274 32.39 -24.97 -16.86
CA ALA A 274 33.78 -24.49 -17.08
C ALA A 274 33.84 -23.46 -18.23
N GLU A 275 33.00 -23.61 -19.23
CA GLU A 275 32.97 -22.76 -20.42
C GLU A 275 32.07 -21.52 -20.27
N GLY A 276 31.27 -21.42 -19.21
CA GLY A 276 30.37 -20.31 -18.97
C GLY A 276 29.00 -20.72 -18.40
N LEU A 277 27.97 -19.94 -18.71
CA LEU A 277 26.59 -20.20 -18.32
C LEU A 277 25.84 -20.91 -19.43
N VAL A 278 25.24 -22.06 -19.10
CA VAL A 278 24.39 -22.84 -20.01
C VAL A 278 22.95 -22.68 -19.58
N ALA A 279 22.08 -22.14 -20.47
CA ALA A 279 20.68 -21.97 -20.19
C ALA A 279 20.00 -23.34 -20.01
N GLU A 280 19.23 -23.52 -18.94
CA GLU A 280 18.49 -24.75 -18.63
C GLU A 280 16.97 -24.54 -18.55
N GLY A 281 16.51 -23.29 -18.54
CA GLY A 281 15.09 -22.97 -18.47
C GLY A 281 14.84 -21.58 -17.95
N THR A 282 13.66 -21.38 -17.34
CA THR A 282 13.27 -20.13 -16.71
C THR A 282 12.81 -20.36 -15.27
N ALA A 283 13.09 -19.39 -14.40
CA ALA A 283 12.55 -19.34 -13.05
C ALA A 283 11.25 -18.54 -13.10
N PRO A 284 10.14 -19.05 -12.54
CA PRO A 284 8.88 -18.31 -12.50
C PRO A 284 9.00 -17.03 -11.67
N LYS A 285 8.31 -15.97 -12.11
CA LYS A 285 8.16 -14.74 -11.33
C LYS A 285 7.62 -15.06 -9.93
N TYR A 286 8.14 -14.36 -8.94
CA TYR A 286 7.85 -14.54 -7.51
C TYR A 286 8.16 -15.92 -6.92
N SER A 287 8.79 -16.82 -7.71
CA SER A 287 9.43 -17.99 -7.13
C SER A 287 10.57 -17.56 -6.21
N ARG A 288 10.82 -18.35 -5.19
CA ARG A 288 11.79 -18.02 -4.15
C ARG A 288 12.71 -19.17 -3.83
N PHE A 289 13.91 -18.85 -3.40
CA PHE A 289 14.92 -19.84 -3.03
C PHE A 289 15.92 -19.27 -2.03
N ARG A 290 16.59 -20.15 -1.30
CA ARG A 290 17.68 -19.77 -0.41
C ARG A 290 18.95 -19.55 -1.26
N PRO A 291 19.52 -18.33 -1.25
CA PRO A 291 20.75 -18.07 -1.98
C PRO A 291 21.95 -18.72 -1.27
N THR A 292 22.85 -19.34 -2.02
CA THR A 292 24.04 -19.99 -1.48
C THR A 292 25.35 -19.22 -1.78
N GLY A 293 25.34 -18.34 -2.79
CA GLY A 293 26.47 -17.49 -3.14
C GLY A 293 26.29 -16.81 -4.48
N LEU A 294 27.31 -16.05 -4.88
CA LEU A 294 27.39 -15.36 -6.17
C LEU A 294 28.43 -16.03 -7.09
N VAL A 295 28.11 -16.09 -8.36
CA VAL A 295 29.01 -16.48 -9.43
C VAL A 295 28.95 -15.45 -10.54
N THR A 296 30.11 -15.00 -11.01
CA THR A 296 30.21 -14.12 -12.19
C THR A 296 30.86 -14.89 -13.35
N ARG A 297 30.23 -14.84 -14.51
CA ARG A 297 30.72 -15.39 -15.77
C ARG A 297 30.47 -14.38 -16.89
N GLY A 298 31.58 -13.86 -17.46
CA GLY A 298 31.53 -12.73 -18.38
C GLY A 298 30.89 -11.50 -17.71
N GLU A 299 29.86 -10.95 -18.31
CA GLU A 299 29.13 -9.78 -17.78
C GLU A 299 27.98 -10.15 -16.84
N VAL A 300 27.66 -11.43 -16.70
CA VAL A 300 26.51 -11.88 -15.91
C VAL A 300 26.95 -12.30 -14.51
N THR A 301 26.41 -11.61 -13.51
CA THR A 301 26.49 -12.04 -12.11
C THR A 301 25.17 -12.68 -11.74
N CYS A 302 25.22 -13.89 -11.23
CA CYS A 302 24.02 -14.59 -10.76
C CYS A 302 24.15 -15.13 -9.34
N VAL A 303 23.04 -15.40 -8.74
CA VAL A 303 22.87 -16.01 -7.43
C VAL A 303 22.63 -17.49 -7.59
N LEU A 304 23.38 -18.31 -6.87
CA LEU A 304 23.21 -19.75 -6.87
C LEU A 304 22.11 -20.19 -5.93
N THR A 305 21.28 -21.10 -6.41
CA THR A 305 20.35 -21.86 -5.59
C THR A 305 21.04 -23.04 -4.91
N ALA A 306 20.41 -23.65 -3.91
CA ALA A 306 20.88 -24.88 -3.28
C ALA A 306 21.00 -26.08 -4.26
N LEU A 307 20.28 -26.03 -5.38
CA LEU A 307 20.31 -27.05 -6.43
C LEU A 307 21.35 -26.76 -7.52
N GLY A 308 22.13 -25.66 -7.36
CA GLY A 308 23.19 -25.28 -8.29
C GLY A 308 22.73 -24.46 -9.50
N ALA A 309 21.43 -24.15 -9.61
CA ALA A 309 20.97 -23.23 -10.63
C ALA A 309 21.44 -21.80 -10.35
N CYS A 310 21.79 -21.07 -11.40
CA CYS A 310 22.29 -19.71 -11.39
C CYS A 310 21.25 -18.77 -11.95
N ILE A 311 20.72 -17.88 -11.12
CA ILE A 311 19.69 -16.91 -11.51
C ILE A 311 20.30 -15.50 -11.54
N PRO A 312 20.13 -14.70 -12.60
CA PRO A 312 20.70 -13.36 -12.71
C PRO A 312 20.35 -12.48 -11.51
N ARG A 313 21.37 -11.79 -10.96
CA ARG A 313 21.21 -10.95 -9.75
C ARG A 313 20.20 -9.81 -9.96
N ASP A 314 20.16 -9.23 -11.15
CA ASP A 314 19.31 -8.09 -11.47
C ASP A 314 17.82 -8.46 -11.47
N SER A 315 17.51 -9.74 -11.78
CA SER A 315 16.15 -10.29 -11.75
C SER A 315 15.73 -10.77 -10.35
N LEU A 316 16.52 -10.47 -9.32
CA LEU A 316 16.27 -10.91 -7.95
C LEU A 316 16.16 -9.75 -6.96
N ARG A 317 15.44 -10.01 -5.89
CA ARG A 317 15.53 -9.24 -4.64
C ARG A 317 15.84 -10.20 -3.51
N VAL A 318 16.83 -9.82 -2.71
CA VAL A 318 17.30 -10.68 -1.61
C VAL A 318 16.88 -10.07 -0.28
N VAL A 319 16.10 -10.81 0.45
CA VAL A 319 15.66 -10.46 1.79
C VAL A 319 16.72 -10.86 2.79
N TRP A 320 17.19 -9.91 3.59
CA TRP A 320 18.23 -10.11 4.59
C TRP A 320 17.65 -9.94 5.99
N ALA A 321 18.14 -10.73 6.92
CA ALA A 321 17.94 -10.44 8.34
C ALA A 321 18.82 -9.24 8.74
N ILE A 322 18.29 -8.39 9.58
CA ILE A 322 19.04 -7.32 10.24
C ILE A 322 18.86 -7.39 11.75
N ASP A 323 19.78 -6.81 12.48
CA ASP A 323 19.64 -6.61 13.92
C ASP A 323 18.51 -5.63 14.23
N ARG A 324 17.84 -5.84 15.35
CA ARG A 324 16.77 -4.94 15.80
C ARG A 324 17.34 -3.54 16.04
N PRO A 325 16.71 -2.48 15.49
CA PRO A 325 17.16 -1.11 15.69
C PRO A 325 17.18 -0.73 17.17
N SER A 326 18.22 0.01 17.59
CA SER A 326 18.43 0.39 19.00
C SER A 326 17.25 1.17 19.61
N GLY A 327 16.45 1.87 18.77
CA GLY A 327 15.24 2.58 19.19
C GLY A 327 14.01 1.71 19.39
N VAL A 328 14.02 0.44 18.99
CA VAL A 328 12.92 -0.50 19.13
C VAL A 328 13.13 -1.34 20.39
N PRO A 329 12.21 -1.33 21.37
CA PRO A 329 12.37 -2.12 22.60
C PRO A 329 12.40 -3.63 22.35
N ALA A 330 13.04 -4.37 23.24
CA ALA A 330 13.11 -5.82 23.15
C ALA A 330 11.69 -6.45 23.25
N GLY A 331 11.39 -7.43 22.38
CA GLY A 331 10.11 -8.12 22.35
C GLY A 331 9.00 -7.39 21.57
N GLU A 332 9.20 -6.14 21.18
CA GLU A 332 8.23 -5.39 20.37
C GLU A 332 8.15 -5.93 18.92
N ARG A 333 6.98 -5.72 18.30
CA ARG A 333 6.78 -5.98 16.87
C ARG A 333 7.30 -4.83 16.05
N TRP A 334 8.01 -5.15 14.99
CA TRP A 334 8.52 -4.14 14.06
C TRP A 334 8.65 -4.69 12.64
N VAL A 335 8.61 -3.78 11.69
CA VAL A 335 8.71 -4.06 10.26
C VAL A 335 9.97 -3.39 9.74
N HIS A 336 10.85 -4.14 9.08
CA HIS A 336 11.95 -3.59 8.32
C HIS A 336 11.55 -3.46 6.86
N VAL A 337 11.75 -2.28 6.28
CA VAL A 337 11.63 -2.02 4.84
C VAL A 337 13.01 -1.69 4.30
N ASN A 338 13.56 -2.54 3.47
CA ASN A 338 14.81 -2.30 2.77
C ASN A 338 14.53 -1.64 1.41
N LEU A 339 14.82 -0.34 1.32
CA LEU A 339 14.54 0.47 0.14
C LEU A 339 15.47 0.16 -1.04
N SER A 340 16.66 -0.37 -0.79
CA SER A 340 17.61 -0.78 -1.84
C SER A 340 17.22 -2.10 -2.47
N GLU A 341 16.85 -3.09 -1.64
CA GLU A 341 16.44 -4.41 -2.10
C GLU A 341 14.94 -4.50 -2.39
N GLN A 342 14.15 -3.44 -2.08
CA GLN A 342 12.70 -3.45 -2.25
C GLN A 342 12.03 -4.65 -1.54
N THR A 343 12.42 -4.87 -0.29
CA THR A 343 11.96 -6.00 0.53
C THR A 343 11.40 -5.54 1.87
N LEU A 344 10.58 -6.40 2.47
CA LEU A 344 10.01 -6.18 3.79
C LEU A 344 10.14 -7.44 4.64
N VAL A 345 10.52 -7.25 5.92
CA VAL A 345 10.55 -8.31 6.92
C VAL A 345 9.78 -7.87 8.16
N ALA A 346 8.89 -8.71 8.66
CA ALA A 346 8.20 -8.52 9.93
C ALA A 346 8.89 -9.30 11.04
N TYR A 347 9.15 -8.63 12.16
CA TYR A 347 9.86 -9.17 13.31
C TYR A 347 9.05 -9.08 14.61
N GLU A 348 9.18 -10.06 15.47
CA GLU A 348 8.79 -9.99 16.87
C GLU A 348 10.04 -10.14 17.74
N GLY A 349 10.44 -9.06 18.42
CA GLY A 349 11.78 -8.98 19.02
C GLY A 349 12.89 -9.10 17.99
N ASP A 350 13.74 -10.12 18.15
CA ASP A 350 14.85 -10.40 17.23
C ASP A 350 14.52 -11.54 16.23
N ARG A 351 13.29 -12.08 16.28
CA ARG A 351 12.86 -13.18 15.42
C ARG A 351 12.13 -12.64 14.19
N ALA A 352 12.66 -12.95 13.00
CA ALA A 352 11.97 -12.74 11.73
C ALA A 352 10.81 -13.73 11.59
N LEU A 353 9.63 -13.25 11.17
CA LEU A 353 8.40 -14.06 11.07
C LEU A 353 7.84 -14.13 9.66
N PHE A 354 8.06 -13.08 8.87
CA PHE A 354 7.50 -12.98 7.53
C PHE A 354 8.40 -12.15 6.64
N ALA A 355 8.52 -12.51 5.37
CA ALA A 355 9.32 -11.80 4.39
C ALA A 355 8.60 -11.70 3.04
N THR A 356 8.71 -10.54 2.38
CA THR A 356 8.16 -10.33 1.03
C THR A 356 8.95 -9.27 0.26
N VAL A 357 8.65 -9.13 -1.03
CA VAL A 357 9.10 -8.00 -1.86
C VAL A 357 8.01 -6.93 -1.93
N ILE A 358 8.44 -5.68 -2.04
CA ILE A 358 7.55 -4.51 -2.02
C ILE A 358 7.88 -3.57 -3.18
N THR A 359 7.17 -2.47 -3.24
CA THR A 359 7.47 -1.34 -4.11
C THR A 359 7.46 -0.07 -3.28
N SER A 360 8.58 0.66 -3.28
CA SER A 360 8.71 1.94 -2.57
C SER A 360 8.70 3.13 -3.52
N GLY A 361 8.90 4.32 -2.97
CA GLY A 361 8.97 5.58 -3.69
C GLY A 361 10.04 5.59 -4.77
N LYS A 362 9.70 6.09 -5.96
CA LYS A 362 10.63 6.37 -7.06
C LYS A 362 11.40 7.65 -6.81
N ALA A 363 12.46 7.90 -7.59
CA ALA A 363 13.28 9.11 -7.50
C ALA A 363 12.42 10.40 -7.54
N GLY A 364 12.62 11.29 -6.57
CA GLY A 364 11.82 12.50 -6.37
C GLY A 364 10.57 12.31 -5.49
N TYR A 365 10.22 11.08 -5.19
CA TYR A 365 9.13 10.68 -4.28
C TYR A 365 9.64 9.65 -3.27
N ASP A 366 10.79 9.91 -2.71
CA ASP A 366 11.52 8.95 -1.90
C ASP A 366 10.74 8.58 -0.63
N THR A 367 10.69 7.28 -0.34
CA THR A 367 10.23 6.80 0.95
C THR A 367 11.25 7.19 2.02
N PRO A 368 10.85 7.88 3.12
CA PRO A 368 11.80 8.39 4.09
C PRO A 368 12.46 7.26 4.88
N GLU A 369 13.81 7.33 5.02
CA GLU A 369 14.55 6.49 5.94
C GLU A 369 14.27 6.91 7.39
N GLY A 370 14.36 5.97 8.30
CA GLY A 370 14.19 6.22 9.73
C GLY A 370 13.39 5.16 10.45
N THR A 371 13.14 5.42 11.73
CA THR A 371 12.36 4.54 12.60
C THR A 371 11.11 5.29 13.06
N TYR A 372 9.97 4.76 12.74
CA TYR A 372 8.64 5.34 12.94
C TYR A 372 7.73 4.39 13.70
N ARG A 373 6.51 4.84 13.99
CA ARG A 373 5.44 3.99 14.50
C ARG A 373 4.20 4.10 13.61
N ILE A 374 3.49 3.00 13.41
CA ILE A 374 2.15 3.06 12.84
C ILE A 374 1.29 3.92 13.78
N GLN A 375 0.64 4.92 13.23
CA GLN A 375 -0.19 5.89 13.96
C GLN A 375 -1.67 5.72 13.64
N HIS A 376 -1.97 5.39 12.39
CA HIS A 376 -3.35 5.22 11.92
C HIS A 376 -3.43 3.96 11.07
N LYS A 377 -4.46 3.15 11.31
CA LYS A 377 -4.79 2.01 10.46
C LYS A 377 -6.21 2.15 9.95
N TYR A 378 -6.35 1.93 8.65
CA TYR A 378 -7.65 1.88 7.99
C TYR A 378 -7.77 0.58 7.21
N LEU A 379 -8.95 -0.03 7.25
CA LEU A 379 -9.26 -1.17 6.40
C LEU A 379 -9.05 -0.82 4.93
N SER A 380 -9.51 0.37 4.59
CA SER A 380 -9.23 1.00 3.31
C SER A 380 -9.41 2.52 3.41
N ILE A 381 -8.81 3.27 2.49
CA ILE A 381 -8.95 4.72 2.41
C ILE A 381 -8.62 5.20 0.99
N ARG A 382 -9.34 6.20 0.49
CA ARG A 382 -9.02 6.83 -0.78
C ARG A 382 -7.66 7.52 -0.72
N MET A 383 -6.83 7.31 -1.75
CA MET A 383 -5.57 8.01 -1.94
C MET A 383 -5.59 8.72 -3.29
N SER A 384 -5.37 10.03 -3.29
CA SER A 384 -5.34 10.83 -4.51
C SER A 384 -4.25 11.89 -4.45
N GLY A 385 -3.76 12.29 -5.61
CA GLY A 385 -2.79 13.37 -5.75
C GLY A 385 -2.87 13.98 -7.14
N ASP A 386 -2.45 15.23 -7.23
CA ASP A 386 -2.27 15.95 -8.49
C ASP A 386 -0.79 16.28 -8.63
N ASP A 387 -0.10 15.47 -9.42
CA ASP A 387 1.32 15.60 -9.65
C ASP A 387 1.57 16.46 -10.90
N PRO A 388 2.39 17.51 -10.83
CA PRO A 388 2.63 18.40 -11.96
C PRO A 388 3.36 17.72 -13.14
N VAL A 389 3.97 16.55 -12.95
CA VAL A 389 4.73 15.80 -13.96
C VAL A 389 3.94 14.59 -14.46
N GLU A 390 3.34 13.83 -13.56
CA GLU A 390 2.66 12.57 -13.85
C GLU A 390 1.14 12.72 -13.99
N GLY A 391 0.60 13.86 -13.55
CA GLY A 391 -0.83 14.14 -13.58
C GLY A 391 -1.58 13.60 -12.38
N VAL A 392 -2.89 13.57 -12.50
CA VAL A 392 -3.80 13.14 -11.42
C VAL A 392 -3.79 11.63 -11.29
N TYR A 393 -3.68 11.15 -10.05
CA TYR A 393 -4.03 9.79 -9.70
C TYR A 393 -5.13 9.80 -8.64
N ASP A 394 -6.04 8.84 -8.70
CA ASP A 394 -7.14 8.71 -7.75
C ASP A 394 -7.46 7.22 -7.58
N VAL A 395 -7.19 6.70 -6.41
CA VAL A 395 -7.37 5.29 -6.07
C VAL A 395 -8.37 5.20 -4.92
N ASP A 396 -9.57 4.76 -5.24
CA ASP A 396 -10.61 4.54 -4.24
C ASP A 396 -10.20 3.42 -3.28
N GLU A 397 -10.45 3.64 -2.00
CA GLU A 397 -10.39 2.64 -0.94
C GLU A 397 -9.16 1.73 -0.99
N VAL A 398 -7.96 2.33 -0.98
CA VAL A 398 -6.67 1.61 -0.91
C VAL A 398 -6.66 0.68 0.31
N PRO A 399 -6.56 -0.65 0.12
CA PRO A 399 -6.80 -1.62 1.18
C PRO A 399 -5.63 -1.76 2.15
N TRP A 400 -5.93 -2.16 3.39
CA TRP A 400 -4.96 -2.54 4.41
C TRP A 400 -3.95 -1.45 4.72
N THR A 401 -4.42 -0.19 4.82
CA THR A 401 -3.57 1.00 4.95
C THR A 401 -3.12 1.23 6.40
N MET A 402 -1.81 1.42 6.57
CA MET A 402 -1.11 1.63 7.84
C MET A 402 -0.19 2.84 7.72
N TYR A 403 -0.68 4.03 8.11
CA TYR A 403 0.14 5.26 8.12
C TYR A 403 1.11 5.25 9.28
N TYR A 404 2.39 5.52 9.01
CA TYR A 404 3.45 5.54 10.02
C TYR A 404 4.18 6.88 10.12
N HIS A 405 4.13 7.71 9.09
CA HIS A 405 4.77 9.02 9.10
C HIS A 405 4.06 9.96 8.13
N ARG A 406 3.43 11.05 8.64
CA ARG A 406 2.68 12.00 7.79
C ARG A 406 1.74 11.27 6.82
N GLY A 407 1.91 11.47 5.49
CA GLY A 407 1.17 10.76 4.45
C GLY A 407 1.77 9.42 4.00
N TYR A 408 2.89 8.98 4.58
CA TYR A 408 3.54 7.72 4.20
C TYR A 408 2.90 6.51 4.90
N ALA A 409 2.60 5.49 4.13
CA ALA A 409 1.92 4.30 4.60
C ALA A 409 2.52 3.00 4.03
N LEU A 410 2.31 1.91 4.75
CA LEU A 410 2.31 0.55 4.22
C LEU A 410 0.89 0.24 3.79
N HIS A 411 0.65 -0.25 2.57
CA HIS A 411 -0.72 -0.54 2.11
C HIS A 411 -0.75 -1.58 0.98
N GLY A 412 -1.88 -2.21 0.78
CA GLY A 412 -2.11 -3.10 -0.35
C GLY A 412 -2.20 -2.33 -1.67
N ALA A 413 -1.52 -2.83 -2.70
CA ALA A 413 -1.60 -2.27 -4.04
C ALA A 413 -2.15 -3.32 -5.00
N TYR A 414 -3.41 -3.16 -5.38
CA TYR A 414 -4.12 -4.06 -6.30
C TYR A 414 -4.01 -3.63 -7.77
N TRP A 415 -3.43 -2.47 -8.04
CA TRP A 415 -3.40 -1.86 -9.38
C TRP A 415 -2.15 -2.14 -10.20
N HIS A 416 -1.18 -2.84 -9.66
CA HIS A 416 0.01 -3.26 -10.40
C HIS A 416 0.57 -4.59 -9.91
N ASP A 417 1.40 -5.22 -10.75
CA ASP A 417 2.16 -6.44 -10.46
C ASP A 417 3.68 -6.21 -10.62
N GLY A 418 4.14 -5.02 -10.31
CA GLY A 418 5.56 -4.63 -10.46
C GLY A 418 6.34 -4.61 -9.14
N PHE A 419 6.10 -5.58 -8.24
CA PHE A 419 6.79 -5.65 -6.95
C PHE A 419 8.27 -6.01 -7.11
N GLY A 420 9.11 -5.49 -6.21
CA GLY A 420 10.57 -5.58 -6.28
C GLY A 420 11.23 -4.39 -6.99
N ARG A 421 10.48 -3.39 -7.44
CA ARG A 421 10.97 -2.19 -8.14
C ARG A 421 10.38 -0.92 -7.54
N VAL A 422 11.15 0.18 -7.56
CA VAL A 422 10.62 1.49 -7.15
C VAL A 422 9.58 1.99 -8.14
N ARG A 423 8.43 2.50 -7.66
CA ARG A 423 7.33 2.96 -8.51
C ARG A 423 6.42 4.00 -7.86
N SER A 424 6.23 3.94 -6.54
CA SER A 424 5.21 4.70 -5.84
C SER A 424 5.55 6.20 -5.70
N HIS A 425 4.60 6.98 -5.20
CA HIS A 425 4.81 8.37 -4.79
C HIS A 425 5.22 8.49 -3.31
N GLY A 426 5.94 7.47 -2.81
CA GLY A 426 6.54 7.47 -1.46
C GLY A 426 5.98 6.42 -0.51
N CYS A 427 4.74 5.98 -0.66
CA CYS A 427 4.20 4.88 0.13
C CYS A 427 4.86 3.54 -0.22
N THR A 428 4.84 2.61 0.72
CA THR A 428 5.29 1.24 0.51
C THR A 428 4.12 0.37 0.04
N ASN A 429 4.11 0.05 -1.25
CA ASN A 429 3.12 -0.81 -1.88
C ASN A 429 3.46 -2.28 -1.60
N ILE A 430 2.51 -3.03 -1.13
CA ILE A 430 2.61 -4.45 -0.75
C ILE A 430 1.56 -5.23 -1.53
N ALA A 431 1.85 -6.46 -1.93
CA ALA A 431 0.84 -7.33 -2.55
C ALA A 431 -0.38 -7.46 -1.62
N PRO A 432 -1.61 -7.48 -2.15
CA PRO A 432 -2.82 -7.46 -1.31
C PRO A 432 -2.87 -8.54 -0.22
N ALA A 433 -2.40 -9.75 -0.54
CA ALA A 433 -2.34 -10.87 0.40
C ALA A 433 -1.39 -10.58 1.58
N ASP A 434 -0.20 -10.07 1.29
CA ASP A 434 0.83 -9.75 2.26
C ASP A 434 0.44 -8.53 3.10
N ALA A 435 -0.17 -7.52 2.45
CA ALA A 435 -0.67 -6.33 3.13
C ALA A 435 -1.78 -6.69 4.13
N ARG A 436 -2.71 -7.60 3.75
CA ARG A 436 -3.75 -8.10 4.64
C ARG A 436 -3.17 -8.85 5.84
N TRP A 437 -2.17 -9.72 5.60
CA TRP A 437 -1.48 -10.42 6.67
C TRP A 437 -0.81 -9.42 7.62
N LEU A 438 -0.04 -8.48 7.08
CA LEU A 438 0.68 -7.46 7.84
C LEU A 438 -0.28 -6.56 8.63
N TYR A 439 -1.40 -6.16 8.01
CA TYR A 439 -2.44 -5.37 8.66
C TYR A 439 -3.05 -6.09 9.87
N ARG A 440 -3.29 -7.39 9.78
CA ARG A 440 -3.83 -8.19 10.88
C ARG A 440 -2.79 -8.42 11.98
N TRP A 441 -1.54 -8.59 11.61
CA TRP A 441 -0.46 -8.85 12.55
C TRP A 441 0.01 -7.60 13.30
N THR A 442 0.05 -6.43 12.65
CA THR A 442 0.51 -5.18 13.27
C THR A 442 -0.51 -4.58 14.24
N THR A 443 -0.01 -3.79 15.21
CA THR A 443 -0.82 -2.92 16.08
C THR A 443 -0.87 -1.48 15.51
N PRO A 444 -1.88 -0.66 15.93
CA PRO A 444 -3.04 -1.01 16.73
C PRO A 444 -3.96 -1.97 15.97
N HIS A 445 -4.59 -2.88 16.71
CA HIS A 445 -5.60 -3.73 16.10
C HIS A 445 -6.88 -2.93 15.87
N VAL A 446 -7.44 -3.02 14.67
CA VAL A 446 -8.73 -2.42 14.34
C VAL A 446 -9.83 -3.40 14.74
N PRO A 447 -10.73 -3.03 15.66
CA PRO A 447 -11.78 -3.93 16.13
C PRO A 447 -12.74 -4.32 15.01
N ARG A 448 -13.32 -5.52 15.11
CA ARG A 448 -14.32 -5.99 14.15
C ARG A 448 -15.49 -5.00 14.05
N GLY A 449 -15.88 -4.65 12.85
CA GLY A 449 -16.93 -3.67 12.57
C GLY A 449 -16.46 -2.21 12.57
N TRP A 450 -15.20 -1.95 12.97
CA TRP A 450 -14.58 -0.64 12.76
C TRP A 450 -13.91 -0.60 11.39
N HIS A 451 -13.80 0.60 10.85
CA HIS A 451 -13.10 0.83 9.58
C HIS A 451 -11.65 1.32 9.78
N GLY A 452 -11.39 1.98 10.88
CA GLY A 452 -10.05 2.46 11.20
C GLY A 452 -9.85 2.76 12.67
N ARG A 453 -8.59 2.80 13.11
CA ARG A 453 -8.15 3.13 14.46
C ARG A 453 -6.92 4.02 14.44
N ARG A 454 -6.88 4.99 15.36
CA ARG A 454 -5.79 5.95 15.57
C ARG A 454 -5.19 5.71 16.94
N GLU A 455 -4.02 5.13 16.95
CA GLU A 455 -3.23 4.85 18.15
C GLU A 455 -1.83 4.47 17.71
N GLU A 456 -0.82 4.76 18.52
CA GLU A 456 0.53 4.29 18.24
C GLU A 456 0.64 2.77 18.32
N GLY A 457 1.24 2.18 17.29
CA GLY A 457 1.34 0.74 17.13
C GLY A 457 2.74 0.24 16.81
N THR A 458 2.79 -0.78 15.97
CA THR A 458 4.01 -1.46 15.53
C THR A 458 5.04 -0.49 14.93
N TRP A 459 6.31 -0.73 15.19
CA TRP A 459 7.41 0.05 14.64
C TRP A 459 7.63 -0.25 13.16
N VAL A 460 8.05 0.77 12.40
CA VAL A 460 8.45 0.67 11.00
C VAL A 460 9.84 1.27 10.86
N HIS A 461 10.78 0.49 10.36
CA HIS A 461 12.18 0.89 10.18
C HIS A 461 12.54 0.81 8.70
N ASN A 462 12.72 1.96 8.06
CA ASN A 462 13.07 2.06 6.65
C ASN A 462 14.56 2.37 6.51
N THR A 463 15.28 1.58 5.69
CA THR A 463 16.71 1.78 5.44
C THR A 463 17.06 1.66 3.97
N THR A 464 18.12 2.36 3.57
CA THR A 464 18.88 2.07 2.37
C THR A 464 20.16 1.30 2.78
N GLY A 465 20.42 0.13 2.20
CA GLY A 465 21.57 -0.70 2.54
C GLY A 465 21.29 -1.70 3.68
N GLY A 466 22.32 -2.12 4.37
CA GLY A 466 22.26 -3.16 5.43
C GLY A 466 22.19 -4.59 4.89
N THR A 467 22.64 -4.80 3.67
CA THR A 467 22.71 -6.14 3.06
C THR A 467 24.10 -6.76 3.32
N ALA A 468 24.11 -7.96 3.88
CA ALA A 468 25.34 -8.73 3.92
C ALA A 468 25.66 -9.19 2.48
N PRO A 469 26.92 -9.03 1.99
CA PRO A 469 27.28 -9.52 0.68
C PRO A 469 27.17 -11.05 0.65
N LEU A 470 26.51 -11.60 -0.37
CA LEU A 470 26.60 -13.02 -0.66
C LEU A 470 28.08 -13.33 -0.99
N GLY A 471 28.61 -14.40 -0.40
CA GLY A 471 29.97 -14.84 -0.70
C GLY A 471 30.12 -15.18 -2.19
N VAL A 472 31.24 -14.74 -2.79
CA VAL A 472 31.57 -15.15 -4.15
C VAL A 472 32.06 -16.60 -4.09
N ILE A 473 31.45 -17.46 -4.88
CA ILE A 473 31.79 -18.85 -5.02
C ILE A 473 32.65 -18.98 -6.28
N ASP A 474 33.91 -19.42 -6.11
CA ASP A 474 34.74 -19.83 -7.23
C ASP A 474 34.38 -21.27 -7.62
N VAL A 475 33.55 -21.38 -8.67
CA VAL A 475 33.18 -22.69 -9.20
C VAL A 475 34.35 -23.24 -9.99
N ALA A 476 35.02 -24.24 -9.44
CA ALA A 476 36.09 -24.96 -10.14
C ALA A 476 35.57 -25.49 -11.49
N PRO A 477 36.36 -25.49 -12.55
CA PRO A 477 36.02 -26.09 -13.81
C PRO A 477 35.66 -27.58 -13.60
N ASP A 478 34.60 -28.04 -14.28
CA ASP A 478 34.25 -29.46 -14.29
C ASP A 478 35.52 -30.28 -14.58
N PRO A 479 35.77 -31.36 -13.83
CA PRO A 479 36.89 -32.22 -14.17
C PRO A 479 36.69 -32.70 -15.61
N VAL A 480 37.59 -32.29 -16.48
CA VAL A 480 37.62 -32.76 -17.87
C VAL A 480 37.47 -34.26 -17.83
N SER A 481 36.36 -34.77 -18.38
CA SER A 481 36.18 -36.21 -18.55
C SER A 481 37.42 -36.72 -19.29
N ALA A 482 38.25 -37.48 -18.61
CA ALA A 482 39.43 -38.06 -19.23
C ALA A 482 38.94 -38.87 -20.41
N ASP A 483 39.35 -38.46 -21.61
CA ASP A 483 39.03 -39.11 -22.86
C ASP A 483 39.46 -40.59 -22.75
N PRO A 484 38.58 -41.57 -22.83
CA PRO A 484 38.94 -42.99 -22.68
C PRO A 484 39.88 -43.49 -23.77
N ASP A 485 40.16 -42.69 -24.81
CA ASP A 485 40.96 -43.11 -25.97
C ASP A 485 42.50 -42.86 -25.84
N THR A 486 43.01 -42.33 -24.71
CA THR A 486 44.46 -42.13 -24.49
C THR A 486 45.17 -43.29 -23.72
N ALA A 487 44.45 -44.41 -23.48
CA ALA A 487 45.03 -45.56 -22.76
C ALA A 487 45.44 -46.71 -23.68
N THR A 488 45.98 -46.43 -24.89
CA THR A 488 46.61 -47.45 -25.73
C THR A 488 47.85 -46.92 -26.41
N ALA A 489 49.00 -46.98 -25.75
CA ALA A 489 50.33 -47.20 -26.37
C ALA A 489 51.45 -47.11 -25.33
N SER A 490 51.77 -48.14 -24.62
CA SER A 490 53.19 -48.51 -24.27
C SER A 490 53.17 -49.83 -23.53
N ALA A 491 53.14 -50.89 -24.35
CA ALA A 491 53.62 -52.23 -23.93
C ALA A 491 54.62 -52.67 -24.93
N THR A 492 55.88 -52.27 -24.79
CA THR A 492 57.03 -52.95 -25.42
C THR A 492 57.95 -53.41 -24.34
N GLY A 493 58.11 -54.68 -24.37
CA GLY A 493 58.80 -55.58 -23.54
C GLY A 493 60.23 -55.31 -23.22
N THR A 494 60.66 -55.94 -22.17
CA THR A 494 61.99 -56.60 -22.09
C THR A 494 61.91 -57.77 -21.13
N SER A 495 62.05 -58.95 -21.71
CA SER A 495 62.38 -60.21 -21.04
C SER A 495 63.78 -60.13 -20.46
N ARG A 496 64.00 -60.62 -19.21
CA ARG A 496 65.18 -61.44 -18.89
C ARG A 496 65.05 -62.13 -17.54
N SER A 497 65.07 -63.41 -17.67
CA SER A 497 65.51 -64.51 -16.82
C SER A 497 66.44 -64.15 -15.63
N LEU A 498 66.08 -64.63 -14.45
CA LEU A 498 66.70 -65.77 -13.70
C LEU A 498 65.81 -66.07 -12.52
#